data_5e19075019819813a147cdc5e62e081f
#
_entry.id   5e19075019819813a147cdc5e62e081f
#
_cell.length_a   1.000
_cell.length_b   1.000
_cell.length_c   1.000
_cell.angle_alpha   90.00
_cell.angle_beta   90.00
_cell.angle_gamma   90.00
#
_symmetry.space_group_name_H-M   'P 1'
#
loop_
_entity.id
_entity.type
_entity.pdbx_description
1 polymer ?
#
loop_
_entity_poly.entity_id
_entity_poly.type
_entity_poly.pdbx_seq_one_letter_code
_entity_poly.pdbx_strand_id
1 'polypeptide(L)'
;MKSSSINFIIFLFLANIIFFPLKSFSRQFIERDHIIIDLLSGVEWLRCSTGQTWDGKECTGQVVRLNFSEIKEALKQANEQLGNGWRLPTLKELEGLVCKECKEGNKNSDVATINKEIFPSTPSEPFWTSDKNKWSENRYWTVNFFTGFSFNRFTEFKPLASRFVKDR
;
A
#
# COMPACT_ATOMS: atom_id res chain seq x y z
N MET A 1 -39.38 -19.95 74.30
CA MET A 1 -39.72 -19.48 72.96
C MET A 1 -38.47 -18.92 72.37
N LYS A 2 -37.82 -19.63 71.41
CA LYS A 2 -36.57 -19.23 70.79
C LYS A 2 -36.89 -18.59 69.43
N SER A 3 -36.56 -17.29 69.27
CA SER A 3 -36.63 -16.59 68.04
C SER A 3 -35.38 -16.92 67.21
N SER A 4 -35.58 -17.45 66.03
CA SER A 4 -34.49 -17.78 65.07
C SER A 4 -34.34 -16.63 64.10
N SER A 5 -33.20 -15.93 64.20
CA SER A 5 -32.82 -14.86 63.24
C SER A 5 -32.22 -15.49 62.00
N ILE A 6 -32.89 -15.34 60.87
CA ILE A 6 -32.39 -15.75 59.57
C ILE A 6 -31.53 -14.61 59.05
N ASN A 7 -30.20 -14.82 58.98
CA ASN A 7 -29.28 -13.91 58.34
C ASN A 7 -29.33 -14.12 56.81
N PHE A 8 -29.85 -13.10 56.09
CA PHE A 8 -29.88 -13.05 54.63
C PHE A 8 -28.54 -12.49 54.15
N ILE A 9 -27.64 -13.37 53.71
CA ILE A 9 -26.36 -12.97 53.08
C ILE A 9 -26.64 -12.69 51.62
N ILE A 10 -26.70 -11.39 51.27
CA ILE A 10 -26.77 -10.94 49.86
C ILE A 10 -25.36 -11.05 49.26
N PHE A 11 -25.15 -12.04 48.40
CA PHE A 11 -23.96 -12.14 47.55
C PHE A 11 -24.07 -11.14 46.40
N LEU A 12 -23.36 -10.01 46.50
CA LEU A 12 -23.18 -9.07 45.43
C LEU A 12 -22.15 -9.66 44.45
N PHE A 13 -22.63 -10.28 43.36
CA PHE A 13 -21.78 -10.60 42.20
C PHE A 13 -21.45 -9.30 41.46
N LEU A 14 -20.29 -8.72 41.73
CA LEU A 14 -19.67 -7.69 40.87
C LEU A 14 -19.21 -8.36 39.60
N ALA A 15 -20.06 -8.30 38.57
CA ALA A 15 -19.66 -8.67 37.21
C ALA A 15 -18.61 -7.65 36.70
N ASN A 16 -17.34 -8.02 36.77
CA ASN A 16 -16.26 -7.30 36.09
C ASN A 16 -16.46 -7.45 34.58
N ILE A 17 -17.17 -6.50 33.97
CA ILE A 17 -17.23 -6.38 32.52
C ILE A 17 -15.84 -5.90 32.06
N ILE A 18 -14.99 -6.83 31.66
CA ILE A 18 -13.71 -6.52 31.01
C ILE A 18 -14.03 -5.90 29.65
N PHE A 19 -13.96 -4.59 29.60
CA PHE A 19 -14.07 -3.82 28.37
C PHE A 19 -12.79 -4.05 27.58
N PHE A 20 -12.78 -5.08 26.71
CA PHE A 20 -11.74 -5.21 25.70
C PHE A 20 -11.97 -4.09 24.67
N PRO A 21 -11.03 -3.15 24.50
CA PRO A 21 -11.12 -2.21 23.41
C PRO A 21 -11.04 -3.01 22.11
N LEU A 22 -12.16 -3.11 21.39
CA LEU A 22 -12.18 -3.57 20.02
C LEU A 22 -11.29 -2.59 19.25
N LYS A 23 -10.05 -3.00 18.94
CA LYS A 23 -9.23 -2.30 17.95
C LYS A 23 -9.99 -2.37 16.64
N SER A 24 -10.72 -1.30 16.33
CA SER A 24 -11.26 -1.10 14.99
C SER A 24 -10.07 -0.99 14.03
N PHE A 25 -9.74 -2.10 13.40
CA PHE A 25 -8.79 -2.11 12.28
C PHE A 25 -9.53 -1.45 11.12
N SER A 26 -9.36 -0.14 10.98
CA SER A 26 -9.80 0.55 9.77
C SER A 26 -9.03 -0.07 8.60
N ARG A 27 -9.74 -0.82 7.76
CA ARG A 27 -9.16 -1.35 6.53
C ARG A 27 -8.85 -0.17 5.61
N GLN A 28 -7.56 0.12 5.43
CA GLN A 28 -7.12 1.11 4.46
C GLN A 28 -7.47 0.68 3.03
N PHE A 29 -7.33 -0.60 2.72
CA PHE A 29 -7.44 -1.15 1.38
C PHE A 29 -8.66 -2.04 1.21
N ILE A 30 -9.36 -1.87 0.07
CA ILE A 30 -10.39 -2.79 -0.41
C ILE A 30 -9.88 -3.44 -1.68
N GLU A 31 -9.85 -4.76 -1.69
CA GLU A 31 -9.37 -5.57 -2.81
C GLU A 31 -10.50 -5.80 -3.82
N ARG A 32 -10.25 -5.48 -5.08
CA ARG A 32 -11.16 -5.74 -6.21
C ARG A 32 -10.35 -6.32 -7.37
N ASP A 33 -10.13 -7.62 -7.36
CA ASP A 33 -9.38 -8.31 -8.40
C ASP A 33 -8.01 -7.64 -8.65
N HIS A 34 -7.75 -7.13 -9.84
CA HIS A 34 -6.51 -6.43 -10.21
C HIS A 34 -6.42 -4.98 -9.70
N ILE A 35 -7.44 -4.47 -9.01
CA ILE A 35 -7.51 -3.11 -8.45
C ILE A 35 -7.52 -3.15 -6.93
N ILE A 36 -6.79 -2.23 -6.32
CA ILE A 36 -6.81 -1.96 -4.89
C ILE A 36 -7.36 -0.55 -4.66
N ILE A 37 -8.46 -0.44 -3.94
CA ILE A 37 -9.03 0.84 -3.52
C ILE A 37 -8.36 1.26 -2.22
N ASP A 38 -7.68 2.40 -2.24
CA ASP A 38 -7.09 3.02 -1.07
C ASP A 38 -8.05 4.06 -0.49
N LEU A 39 -8.62 3.77 0.65
CA LEU A 39 -9.59 4.63 1.32
C LEU A 39 -8.96 5.87 1.95
N LEU A 40 -7.67 5.84 2.28
CA LEU A 40 -6.98 6.97 2.90
C LEU A 40 -6.58 8.03 1.88
N SER A 41 -6.08 7.60 0.72
CA SER A 41 -5.68 8.52 -0.35
C SER A 41 -6.81 8.79 -1.35
N GLY A 42 -7.92 8.03 -1.32
CA GLY A 42 -9.06 8.21 -2.19
C GLY A 42 -8.80 7.82 -3.65
N VAL A 43 -7.87 6.91 -3.88
CA VAL A 43 -7.44 6.47 -5.20
C VAL A 43 -7.62 4.97 -5.41
N GLU A 44 -7.54 4.55 -6.66
CA GLU A 44 -7.48 3.14 -7.08
C GLU A 44 -6.11 2.83 -7.66
N TRP A 45 -5.46 1.81 -7.13
CA TRP A 45 -4.16 1.32 -7.58
C TRP A 45 -4.30 0.12 -8.51
N LEU A 46 -3.46 0.00 -9.54
CA LEU A 46 -3.19 -1.31 -10.11
C LEU A 46 -2.45 -2.17 -9.06
N ARG A 47 -2.99 -3.37 -8.77
CA ARG A 47 -2.41 -4.29 -7.78
C ARG A 47 -0.99 -4.69 -8.14
N CYS A 48 -0.73 -4.91 -9.41
CA CYS A 48 0.58 -5.32 -9.94
C CYS A 48 1.43 -4.13 -10.39
N SER A 49 2.74 -4.27 -10.34
CA SER A 49 3.68 -3.34 -10.95
C SER A 49 3.60 -3.41 -12.48
N THR A 50 4.02 -2.35 -13.16
CA THR A 50 4.04 -2.32 -14.64
C THR A 50 4.82 -3.49 -15.21
N GLY A 51 4.24 -4.18 -16.20
CA GLY A 51 4.77 -5.38 -16.83
C GLY A 51 4.29 -6.70 -16.20
N GLN A 52 3.65 -6.64 -15.03
CA GLN A 52 3.04 -7.81 -14.41
C GLN A 52 1.53 -7.86 -14.66
N THR A 53 0.96 -9.07 -14.57
CA THR A 53 -0.47 -9.33 -14.69
C THR A 53 -0.98 -10.03 -13.43
N TRP A 54 -2.15 -9.62 -12.95
CA TRP A 54 -2.86 -10.30 -11.87
C TRP A 54 -3.55 -11.56 -12.40
N ASP A 55 -3.25 -12.71 -11.82
CA ASP A 55 -3.82 -14.02 -12.23
C ASP A 55 -4.98 -14.48 -11.35
N GLY A 56 -5.42 -13.64 -10.41
CA GLY A 56 -6.44 -13.96 -9.40
C GLY A 56 -5.86 -14.33 -8.03
N LYS A 57 -4.54 -14.54 -7.94
CA LYS A 57 -3.84 -14.94 -6.71
C LYS A 57 -2.56 -14.15 -6.49
N GLU A 58 -1.77 -13.93 -7.53
CA GLU A 58 -0.48 -13.24 -7.47
C GLU A 58 -0.23 -12.39 -8.72
N CYS A 59 0.78 -11.51 -8.65
CA CYS A 59 1.26 -10.76 -9.80
C CYS A 59 2.32 -11.57 -10.53
N THR A 60 1.98 -12.09 -11.70
CA THR A 60 2.84 -12.91 -12.55
C THR A 60 3.53 -12.08 -13.62
N GLY A 61 4.58 -12.61 -14.23
CA GLY A 61 5.38 -11.89 -15.21
C GLY A 61 6.51 -11.09 -14.57
N GLN A 62 7.25 -10.34 -15.41
CA GLN A 62 8.40 -9.55 -14.97
C GLN A 62 8.05 -8.07 -14.88
N VAL A 63 8.54 -7.42 -13.82
CA VAL A 63 8.43 -5.97 -13.70
C VAL A 63 9.24 -5.30 -14.82
N VAL A 64 8.58 -4.48 -15.61
CA VAL A 64 9.23 -3.67 -16.65
C VAL A 64 9.66 -2.34 -16.04
N ARG A 65 10.94 -2.02 -16.20
CA ARG A 65 11.52 -0.75 -15.78
C ARG A 65 11.50 0.20 -16.94
N LEU A 66 10.91 1.36 -16.73
CA LEU A 66 10.62 2.35 -17.76
C LEU A 66 11.22 3.71 -17.41
N ASN A 67 11.74 4.42 -18.40
CA ASN A 67 12.02 5.85 -18.32
C ASN A 67 10.72 6.65 -18.53
N PHE A 68 10.74 7.97 -18.37
CA PHE A 68 9.52 8.78 -18.44
C PHE A 68 8.85 8.81 -19.82
N SER A 69 9.60 8.68 -20.91
CA SER A 69 9.01 8.61 -22.26
C SER A 69 8.27 7.28 -22.47
N GLU A 70 8.86 6.19 -22.01
CA GLU A 70 8.24 4.85 -22.03
C GLU A 70 7.02 4.75 -21.10
N ILE A 71 7.06 5.43 -19.94
CA ILE A 71 5.91 5.52 -19.04
C ILE A 71 4.71 6.21 -19.72
N LYS A 72 4.93 7.27 -20.50
CA LYS A 72 3.84 7.92 -21.23
C LYS A 72 3.14 6.96 -22.19
N GLU A 73 3.90 6.13 -22.89
CA GLU A 73 3.33 5.11 -23.77
C GLU A 73 2.62 3.99 -22.98
N ALA A 74 3.21 3.51 -21.88
CA ALA A 74 2.58 2.53 -21.03
C ALA A 74 1.27 3.05 -20.39
N LEU A 75 1.22 4.32 -19.99
CA LEU A 75 0.00 4.96 -19.49
C LEU A 75 -1.06 5.09 -20.58
N LYS A 76 -0.67 5.41 -21.82
CA LYS A 76 -1.62 5.43 -22.94
C LYS A 76 -2.24 4.05 -23.15
N GLN A 77 -1.45 3.00 -23.17
CA GLN A 77 -1.93 1.62 -23.29
C GLN A 77 -2.83 1.22 -22.10
N ALA A 78 -2.45 1.58 -20.88
CA ALA A 78 -3.27 1.31 -19.68
C ALA A 78 -4.64 2.00 -19.78
N ASN A 79 -4.68 3.26 -20.23
CA ASN A 79 -5.93 3.99 -20.42
C ASN A 79 -6.80 3.43 -21.54
N GLU A 80 -6.22 2.92 -22.61
CA GLU A 80 -6.94 2.26 -23.70
C GLU A 80 -7.52 0.90 -23.28
N GLN A 81 -6.80 0.13 -22.46
CA GLN A 81 -7.17 -1.23 -22.09
C GLN A 81 -8.03 -1.35 -20.83
N LEU A 82 -7.76 -0.46 -19.84
CA LEU A 82 -8.35 -0.55 -18.49
C LEU A 82 -9.30 0.62 -18.17
N GLY A 83 -9.57 1.48 -19.17
CA GLY A 83 -10.36 2.70 -19.00
C GLY A 83 -9.51 3.89 -18.56
N ASN A 84 -10.06 5.09 -18.72
CA ASN A 84 -9.35 6.35 -18.54
C ASN A 84 -9.01 6.70 -17.07
N GLY A 85 -8.04 7.58 -16.91
CA GLY A 85 -7.66 8.17 -15.62
C GLY A 85 -6.39 7.60 -14.98
N TRP A 86 -5.78 6.58 -15.58
CA TRP A 86 -4.52 6.04 -15.08
C TRP A 86 -3.37 7.02 -15.26
N ARG A 87 -2.59 7.19 -14.20
CA ARG A 87 -1.45 8.10 -14.11
C ARG A 87 -0.35 7.54 -13.19
N LEU A 88 0.81 8.18 -13.18
CA LEU A 88 1.77 7.96 -12.10
C LEU A 88 1.21 8.49 -10.77
N PRO A 89 1.52 7.84 -9.65
CA PRO A 89 1.19 8.35 -8.33
C PRO A 89 2.00 9.61 -8.01
N THR A 90 1.43 10.48 -7.18
CA THR A 90 2.20 11.51 -6.49
C THR A 90 3.14 10.88 -5.46
N LEU A 91 4.14 11.65 -5.02
CA LEU A 91 5.06 11.22 -3.96
C LEU A 91 4.30 10.79 -2.71
N LYS A 92 3.35 11.61 -2.27
CA LYS A 92 2.54 11.36 -1.06
C LYS A 92 1.70 10.08 -1.17
N GLU A 93 1.09 9.83 -2.32
CA GLU A 93 0.32 8.61 -2.57
C GLU A 93 1.21 7.38 -2.47
N LEU A 94 2.35 7.40 -3.14
CA LEU A 94 3.25 6.24 -3.16
C LEU A 94 3.95 6.00 -1.81
N GLU A 95 4.28 7.07 -1.06
CA GLU A 95 4.75 6.99 0.33
C GLU A 95 3.70 6.35 1.25
N GLY A 96 2.42 6.57 0.99
CA GLY A 96 1.30 5.96 1.70
C GLY A 96 1.24 4.43 1.61
N LEU A 97 1.94 3.83 0.64
CA LEU A 97 2.07 2.37 0.52
C LEU A 97 3.25 1.79 1.30
N VAL A 98 4.14 2.64 1.85
CA VAL A 98 5.31 2.17 2.62
C VAL A 98 4.86 1.58 3.95
N CYS A 99 5.18 0.31 4.15
CA CYS A 99 4.91 -0.45 5.36
C CYS A 99 6.25 -0.95 5.92
N LYS A 100 6.85 -0.18 6.83
CA LYS A 100 8.15 -0.56 7.45
C LYS A 100 8.01 -1.78 8.33
N GLU A 101 6.93 -1.89 9.07
CA GLU A 101 6.55 -3.03 9.91
C GLU A 101 6.34 -4.31 9.09
N CYS A 102 5.97 -4.23 7.83
CA CYS A 102 5.83 -5.39 6.94
C CYS A 102 7.18 -6.08 6.64
N LYS A 103 8.29 -5.38 6.86
CA LYS A 103 9.65 -5.91 6.74
C LYS A 103 10.18 -6.48 8.06
N GLU A 104 9.64 -6.02 9.20
CA GLU A 104 10.04 -6.47 10.52
C GLU A 104 9.71 -7.96 10.71
N GLY A 105 10.68 -8.72 11.20
CA GLY A 105 10.57 -10.19 11.34
C GLY A 105 11.06 -10.99 10.14
N ASN A 106 11.25 -10.38 8.98
CA ASN A 106 11.88 -11.02 7.85
C ASN A 106 13.38 -10.65 7.79
N LYS A 107 14.24 -11.59 8.18
CA LYS A 107 15.72 -11.39 8.19
C LYS A 107 16.31 -11.23 6.77
N ASN A 108 15.50 -11.44 5.73
CA ASN A 108 15.94 -11.29 4.36
C ASN A 108 15.92 -9.81 3.96
N SER A 109 17.07 -9.23 3.65
CA SER A 109 17.23 -7.82 3.26
C SER A 109 16.48 -7.44 1.98
N ASP A 110 16.12 -8.41 1.15
CA ASP A 110 15.53 -8.17 -0.18
C ASP A 110 14.00 -8.05 -0.17
N VAL A 111 13.37 -8.09 1.01
CA VAL A 111 11.92 -7.91 1.15
C VAL A 111 11.55 -6.43 0.99
N ALA A 112 10.60 -6.16 0.11
CA ALA A 112 10.07 -4.81 -0.08
C ALA A 112 9.29 -4.32 1.16
N THR A 113 9.44 -3.03 1.47
CA THR A 113 8.73 -2.33 2.56
C THR A 113 7.31 -1.95 2.12
N ILE A 114 6.52 -2.94 1.75
CA ILE A 114 5.12 -2.79 1.30
C ILE A 114 4.31 -4.01 1.76
N ASN A 115 3.03 -3.83 1.98
CA ASN A 115 2.15 -4.95 2.31
C ASN A 115 2.01 -5.90 1.09
N LYS A 116 2.64 -7.07 1.17
CA LYS A 116 2.66 -8.08 0.10
C LYS A 116 1.37 -8.88 -0.05
N GLU A 117 0.50 -8.89 0.94
CA GLU A 117 -0.83 -9.47 0.82
C GLU A 117 -1.69 -8.62 -0.11
N ILE A 118 -1.53 -7.29 -0.04
CA ILE A 118 -2.27 -6.34 -0.87
C ILE A 118 -1.59 -6.12 -2.23
N PHE A 119 -0.24 -6.00 -2.23
CA PHE A 119 0.58 -5.71 -3.42
C PHE A 119 1.65 -6.80 -3.62
N PRO A 120 1.24 -8.02 -4.01
CA PRO A 120 2.15 -9.14 -4.13
C PRO A 120 3.21 -8.91 -5.21
N SER A 121 4.31 -9.64 -5.11
CA SER A 121 5.42 -9.62 -6.09
C SER A 121 6.00 -8.23 -6.38
N THR A 122 5.76 -7.25 -5.48
CA THR A 122 6.37 -5.92 -5.61
C THR A 122 7.88 -6.02 -5.37
N PRO A 123 8.73 -5.56 -6.31
CA PRO A 123 10.17 -5.63 -6.15
C PRO A 123 10.68 -4.61 -5.11
N SER A 124 11.78 -4.97 -4.48
CA SER A 124 12.47 -4.18 -3.45
C SER A 124 13.42 -3.17 -4.10
N GLU A 125 12.86 -2.14 -4.76
CA GLU A 125 13.60 -1.16 -5.54
C GLU A 125 12.89 0.21 -5.62
N PRO A 126 13.51 1.24 -6.24
CA PRO A 126 12.88 2.54 -6.46
C PRO A 126 11.75 2.49 -7.49
N PHE A 127 10.65 3.16 -7.16
CA PHE A 127 9.48 3.37 -8.02
C PHE A 127 9.31 4.84 -8.37
N TRP A 128 8.91 5.13 -9.61
CA TRP A 128 8.60 6.48 -10.07
C TRP A 128 7.37 7.08 -9.43
N THR A 129 7.45 8.40 -9.20
CA THR A 129 6.30 9.27 -8.93
C THR A 129 6.14 10.31 -10.04
N SER A 130 5.01 11.00 -10.07
CA SER A 130 4.77 12.13 -10.97
C SER A 130 5.46 13.42 -10.51
N ASP A 131 5.95 13.48 -9.26
CA ASP A 131 6.48 14.70 -8.66
C ASP A 131 7.89 15.01 -9.17
N LYS A 132 7.98 16.16 -9.84
CA LYS A 132 9.24 16.70 -10.33
C LYS A 132 10.02 17.37 -9.21
N ASN A 133 11.34 17.25 -9.25
CA ASN A 133 12.20 18.02 -8.36
C ASN A 133 12.13 19.50 -8.74
N LYS A 134 11.79 20.37 -7.79
CA LYS A 134 11.66 21.81 -8.01
C LYS A 134 13.00 22.50 -8.34
N TRP A 135 14.11 21.88 -7.95
CA TRP A 135 15.46 22.45 -8.07
C TRP A 135 16.27 21.85 -9.23
N SER A 136 15.72 20.90 -9.97
CA SER A 136 16.41 20.21 -11.05
C SER A 136 15.41 19.78 -12.13
N GLU A 137 15.58 20.32 -13.33
CA GLU A 137 14.60 20.21 -14.41
C GLU A 137 14.27 18.77 -14.84
N ASN A 138 15.26 17.86 -14.78
CA ASN A 138 15.12 16.50 -15.29
C ASN A 138 15.11 15.42 -14.20
N ARG A 139 14.86 15.80 -12.94
CA ARG A 139 14.81 14.85 -11.82
C ARG A 139 13.42 14.76 -11.22
N TYR A 140 13.08 13.55 -10.84
CA TYR A 140 11.80 13.22 -10.24
C TYR A 140 11.99 12.52 -8.90
N TRP A 141 11.00 12.66 -8.04
CA TRP A 141 10.94 11.93 -6.80
C TRP A 141 10.64 10.45 -7.06
N THR A 142 11.20 9.62 -6.24
CA THR A 142 10.99 8.16 -6.22
C THR A 142 10.80 7.69 -4.80
N VAL A 143 10.00 6.65 -4.60
CA VAL A 143 9.92 5.91 -3.34
C VAL A 143 10.67 4.59 -3.52
N ASN A 144 11.60 4.32 -2.62
CA ASN A 144 12.39 3.09 -2.67
C ASN A 144 11.84 2.06 -1.69
N PHE A 145 11.16 1.05 -2.18
CA PHE A 145 10.63 -0.03 -1.36
C PHE A 145 11.67 -0.96 -0.73
N PHE A 146 12.96 -0.84 -1.08
CA PHE A 146 14.03 -1.49 -0.33
C PHE A 146 14.26 -0.84 1.02
N THR A 147 14.27 0.50 1.08
CA THR A 147 14.58 1.28 2.28
C THR A 147 13.36 1.89 2.96
N GLY A 148 12.24 2.04 2.24
CA GLY A 148 11.06 2.80 2.67
C GLY A 148 11.28 4.32 2.68
N PHE A 149 12.33 4.83 1.99
CA PHE A 149 12.63 6.26 1.89
C PHE A 149 12.44 6.80 0.48
N SER A 150 12.20 8.10 0.39
CA SER A 150 12.03 8.82 -0.86
C SER A 150 13.31 9.56 -1.24
N PHE A 151 13.59 9.60 -2.55
CA PHE A 151 14.77 10.25 -3.13
C PHE A 151 14.39 10.99 -4.41
N ASN A 152 15.11 12.10 -4.69
CA ASN A 152 14.91 12.92 -5.90
C ASN A 152 16.17 12.93 -6.80
N ARG A 153 16.95 11.85 -6.79
CA ARG A 153 18.27 11.78 -7.45
C ARG A 153 18.26 11.23 -8.86
N PHE A 154 17.17 10.57 -9.27
CA PHE A 154 17.11 9.94 -10.59
C PHE A 154 16.61 10.90 -11.66
N THR A 155 17.24 10.86 -12.83
CA THR A 155 16.81 11.61 -14.02
C THR A 155 15.72 10.87 -14.76
N GLU A 156 14.90 11.60 -15.53
CA GLU A 156 13.81 11.05 -16.34
C GLU A 156 14.25 9.97 -17.35
N PHE A 157 15.54 9.88 -17.66
CA PHE A 157 16.11 8.88 -18.57
C PHE A 157 16.40 7.53 -17.90
N LYS A 158 16.38 7.47 -16.54
CA LYS A 158 16.66 6.23 -15.81
C LYS A 158 15.46 5.30 -15.90
N PRO A 159 15.63 4.04 -16.33
CA PRO A 159 14.57 3.05 -16.23
C PRO A 159 14.38 2.61 -14.76
N LEU A 160 13.18 2.79 -14.21
CA LEU A 160 12.79 2.34 -12.86
C LEU A 160 11.42 1.66 -12.92
N ALA A 161 11.09 0.95 -11.86
CA ALA A 161 9.77 0.37 -11.68
C ALA A 161 8.68 1.45 -11.55
N SER A 162 7.45 1.09 -11.88
CA SER A 162 6.28 1.94 -11.74
C SER A 162 5.05 1.15 -11.35
N ARG A 163 4.08 1.84 -10.73
CA ARG A 163 2.74 1.35 -10.44
C ARG A 163 1.78 2.47 -10.74
N PHE A 164 0.71 2.18 -11.45
CA PHE A 164 -0.24 3.20 -11.85
C PHE A 164 -1.39 3.32 -10.85
N VAL A 165 -1.94 4.51 -10.80
CA VAL A 165 -3.02 4.92 -9.92
C VAL A 165 -4.04 5.74 -10.72
N LYS A 166 -5.29 5.76 -10.29
CA LYS A 166 -6.29 6.71 -10.81
C LYS A 166 -7.13 7.26 -9.67
N ASP A 167 -7.67 8.45 -9.86
CA ASP A 167 -8.60 9.05 -8.92
C ASP A 167 -9.93 8.26 -8.94
N ARG A 168 -10.55 8.19 -7.78
CA ARG A 168 -11.80 7.47 -7.57
C ARG A 168 -13.02 8.34 -7.85
#